data_eb7426b894676088a6a271edf920644a
#
_entry.id   eb7426b894676088a6a271edf920644a
#
_cell.length_a   1.000
_cell.length_b   1.000
_cell.length_c   1.000
_cell.angle_alpha   90.00
_cell.angle_beta   90.00
_cell.angle_gamma   90.00
#
_symmetry.space_group_name_H-M   'P 1'
#
loop_
_entity.id
_entity.type
_entity.pdbx_description
1 polymer ?
#
loop_
_entity_poly.entity_id
_entity_poly.type
_entity_poly.pdbx_seq_one_letter_code
_entity_poly.pdbx_strand_id
1 'polypeptide(L)'
;KRQVQAPPIIPRMVEAPVVNAPPPPPLLRPTLRFALSHPAHFIALGAGSGLARKAPGTVGTLWAWGMFAILQPHLNDAGWAMLIGLGTLVGWWACTVTARHMGIADSGHIVWDEVVAFWLVLWLVTPASFWSQLWAFALFRLFDAVKVGPMAWADRTFKGFGPRGGFGILLDDFA
;
A
#
# COMPACT_ATOMS: atom_id res chain seq x y z
N LYS A 1 -44.39 36.75 53.27
CA LYS A 1 -43.69 35.48 53.04
C LYS A 1 -43.65 35.23 51.55
N ARG A 2 -42.44 35.40 50.94
CA ARG A 2 -42.25 35.09 49.50
C ARG A 2 -41.94 33.59 49.43
N GLN A 3 -42.76 32.83 48.69
CA GLN A 3 -42.47 31.47 48.31
C GLN A 3 -41.40 31.47 47.24
N VAL A 4 -40.25 30.88 47.52
CA VAL A 4 -39.18 30.61 46.56
C VAL A 4 -39.59 29.36 45.78
N GLN A 5 -39.96 29.54 44.54
CA GLN A 5 -40.31 28.46 43.62
C GLN A 5 -39.01 27.76 43.18
N ALA A 6 -38.89 26.46 43.46
CA ALA A 6 -37.76 25.65 43.05
C ALA A 6 -37.69 25.59 41.49
N PRO A 7 -36.49 25.65 40.91
CA PRO A 7 -36.33 25.54 39.45
C PRO A 7 -36.78 24.17 38.92
N PRO A 8 -37.31 24.13 37.68
CA PRO A 8 -37.76 22.88 37.10
C PRO A 8 -36.62 21.87 36.94
N ILE A 9 -36.84 20.65 37.37
CA ILE A 9 -35.91 19.54 37.16
C ILE A 9 -35.93 19.19 35.69
N ILE A 10 -34.87 19.59 34.96
CA ILE A 10 -34.63 19.17 33.58
C ILE A 10 -34.25 17.68 33.61
N PRO A 11 -35.01 16.80 32.96
CA PRO A 11 -34.65 15.39 32.91
C PRO A 11 -33.28 15.27 32.20
N ARG A 12 -32.31 14.67 32.90
CA ARG A 12 -31.01 14.33 32.28
C ARG A 12 -31.31 13.44 31.08
N MET A 13 -31.03 13.92 29.89
CA MET A 13 -31.04 13.08 28.69
C MET A 13 -30.05 11.93 28.98
N VAL A 14 -30.62 10.74 29.15
CA VAL A 14 -29.82 9.50 29.21
C VAL A 14 -29.18 9.39 27.82
N GLU A 15 -27.89 9.69 27.74
CA GLU A 15 -27.13 9.40 26.53
C GLU A 15 -27.32 7.91 26.23
N ALA A 16 -27.94 7.64 25.07
CA ALA A 16 -28.08 6.28 24.59
C ALA A 16 -26.70 5.61 24.58
N PRO A 17 -26.55 4.38 25.07
CA PRO A 17 -25.26 3.71 25.06
C PRO A 17 -24.74 3.73 23.62
N VAL A 18 -23.53 4.23 23.43
CA VAL A 18 -22.82 4.15 22.16
C VAL A 18 -22.68 2.66 21.88
N VAL A 19 -23.56 2.13 21.03
CA VAL A 19 -23.47 0.75 20.57
C VAL A 19 -22.18 0.69 19.77
N ASN A 20 -21.12 0.15 20.37
CA ASN A 20 -19.89 -0.20 19.69
C ASN A 20 -20.24 -1.28 18.67
N ALA A 21 -20.66 -0.86 17.48
CA ALA A 21 -20.83 -1.77 16.36
C ALA A 21 -19.49 -2.49 16.15
N PRO A 22 -19.49 -3.82 15.99
CA PRO A 22 -18.28 -4.55 15.70
C PRO A 22 -17.63 -3.96 14.43
N PRO A 23 -16.30 -3.89 14.37
CA PRO A 23 -15.62 -3.37 13.19
C PRO A 23 -16.08 -4.16 11.95
N PRO A 24 -16.21 -3.50 10.80
CA PRO A 24 -16.62 -4.18 9.57
C PRO A 24 -15.64 -5.33 9.25
N PRO A 25 -16.15 -6.43 8.68
CA PRO A 25 -15.29 -7.55 8.33
C PRO A 25 -14.20 -7.11 7.33
N PRO A 26 -12.99 -7.69 7.41
CA PRO A 26 -11.88 -7.33 6.55
C PRO A 26 -12.21 -7.62 5.08
N LEU A 27 -11.81 -6.70 4.19
CA LEU A 27 -12.00 -6.83 2.74
C LEU A 27 -10.89 -7.71 2.16
N LEU A 28 -11.08 -9.01 2.11
CA LEU A 28 -10.09 -9.99 1.65
C LEU A 28 -9.74 -9.84 0.15
N ARG A 29 -10.65 -9.30 -0.66
CA ARG A 29 -10.42 -9.07 -2.09
C ARG A 29 -10.96 -7.71 -2.51
N PRO A 30 -10.08 -6.78 -2.92
CA PRO A 30 -10.51 -5.50 -3.44
C PRO A 30 -11.23 -5.66 -4.77
N THR A 31 -12.21 -4.80 -5.02
CA THR A 31 -12.95 -4.71 -6.27
C THR A 31 -12.52 -3.48 -7.06
N LEU A 32 -12.87 -3.41 -8.35
CA LEU A 32 -12.63 -2.20 -9.14
C LEU A 32 -13.32 -0.97 -8.52
N ARG A 33 -14.53 -1.14 -7.98
CA ARG A 33 -15.24 -0.06 -7.28
C ARG A 33 -14.46 0.42 -6.05
N PHE A 34 -13.88 -0.49 -5.29
CA PHE A 34 -13.00 -0.13 -4.16
C PHE A 34 -11.74 0.60 -4.64
N ALA A 35 -11.07 0.11 -5.69
CA ALA A 35 -9.90 0.75 -6.26
C ALA A 35 -10.18 2.19 -6.71
N LEU A 36 -11.34 2.45 -7.30
CA LEU A 36 -11.73 3.76 -7.81
C LEU A 36 -12.39 4.67 -6.74
N SER A 37 -12.68 4.16 -5.55
CA SER A 37 -13.35 4.94 -4.50
C SER A 37 -12.45 5.97 -3.80
N HIS A 38 -11.14 5.81 -3.89
CA HIS A 38 -10.18 6.71 -3.26
C HIS A 38 -8.83 6.69 -4.00
N PRO A 39 -8.14 7.84 -4.21
CA PRO A 39 -6.86 7.87 -4.92
C PRO A 39 -5.78 7.00 -4.28
N ALA A 40 -5.75 6.89 -2.95
CA ALA A 40 -4.82 6.00 -2.27
C ALA A 40 -5.03 4.52 -2.66
N HIS A 41 -6.28 4.07 -2.82
CA HIS A 41 -6.57 2.70 -3.24
C HIS A 41 -6.08 2.44 -4.66
N PHE A 42 -6.30 3.38 -5.56
CA PHE A 42 -5.86 3.27 -6.96
C PHE A 42 -4.34 3.15 -7.05
N ILE A 43 -3.61 3.97 -6.28
CA ILE A 43 -2.15 3.93 -6.21
C ILE A 43 -1.68 2.62 -5.56
N ALA A 44 -2.14 2.31 -4.35
CA ALA A 44 -1.70 1.13 -3.60
C ALA A 44 -1.95 -0.19 -4.34
N LEU A 45 -3.04 -0.25 -5.11
CA LEU A 45 -3.36 -1.39 -5.98
C LEU A 45 -2.69 -1.32 -7.36
N GLY A 46 -1.63 -0.52 -7.53
CA GLY A 46 -0.83 -0.42 -8.75
C GLY A 46 -1.67 -0.13 -9.99
N ALA A 47 -2.51 0.92 -9.95
CA ALA A 47 -3.46 1.28 -11.02
C ALA A 47 -4.38 0.12 -11.45
N GLY A 48 -4.72 -0.78 -10.52
CA GLY A 48 -5.59 -1.92 -10.75
C GLY A 48 -4.89 -3.25 -11.02
N SER A 49 -3.56 -3.29 -11.17
CA SER A 49 -2.79 -4.54 -11.32
C SER A 49 -2.97 -5.47 -10.11
N GLY A 50 -3.06 -4.90 -8.90
CA GLY A 50 -3.35 -5.60 -7.65
C GLY A 50 -4.74 -6.23 -7.55
N LEU A 51 -5.66 -5.96 -8.51
CA LEU A 51 -6.97 -6.63 -8.57
C LEU A 51 -6.88 -8.05 -9.16
N ALA A 52 -5.72 -8.46 -9.63
CA ALA A 52 -5.51 -9.79 -10.18
C ALA A 52 -5.87 -10.87 -9.15
N ARG A 53 -6.60 -11.89 -9.60
CA ARG A 53 -7.07 -12.99 -8.74
C ARG A 53 -5.94 -13.95 -8.32
N LYS A 54 -4.92 -14.08 -9.16
CA LYS A 54 -3.75 -14.94 -8.94
C LYS A 54 -2.50 -14.09 -9.05
N ALA A 55 -1.59 -14.24 -8.09
CA ALA A 55 -0.30 -13.58 -8.03
C ALA A 55 -0.37 -12.07 -8.34
N PRO A 56 -1.17 -11.25 -7.58
CA PRO A 56 -1.32 -9.82 -7.87
C PRO A 56 0.01 -9.08 -7.87
N GLY A 57 0.95 -9.44 -7.01
CA GLY A 57 2.29 -8.90 -7.02
C GLY A 57 3.06 -9.14 -8.32
N THR A 58 2.98 -10.35 -8.89
CA THR A 58 3.60 -10.61 -10.21
C THR A 58 2.98 -9.74 -11.30
N VAL A 59 1.66 -9.55 -11.27
CA VAL A 59 0.98 -8.65 -12.22
C VAL A 59 1.38 -7.19 -11.97
N GLY A 60 1.54 -6.78 -10.70
CA GLY A 60 2.06 -5.47 -10.31
C GLY A 60 3.47 -5.22 -10.83
N THR A 61 4.38 -6.18 -10.64
CA THR A 61 5.76 -6.09 -11.14
C THR A 61 5.82 -6.08 -12.68
N LEU A 62 4.98 -6.85 -13.38
CA LEU A 62 4.87 -6.79 -14.83
C LEU A 62 4.34 -5.44 -15.33
N TRP A 63 3.34 -4.89 -14.63
CA TRP A 63 2.84 -3.55 -14.91
C TRP A 63 3.93 -2.50 -14.71
N ALA A 64 4.73 -2.60 -13.62
CA ALA A 64 5.85 -1.73 -13.36
C ALA A 64 6.89 -1.79 -14.48
N TRP A 65 7.21 -2.98 -14.99
CA TRP A 65 8.13 -3.16 -16.12
C TRP A 65 7.62 -2.48 -17.38
N GLY A 66 6.33 -2.67 -17.71
CA GLY A 66 5.71 -1.98 -18.85
C GLY A 66 5.79 -0.46 -18.72
N MET A 67 5.48 0.08 -17.54
CA MET A 67 5.59 1.51 -17.26
C MET A 67 7.05 2.01 -17.33
N PHE A 68 8.01 1.23 -16.84
CA PHE A 68 9.42 1.54 -16.97
C PHE A 68 9.83 1.67 -18.45
N ALA A 69 9.44 0.71 -19.29
CA ALA A 69 9.75 0.72 -20.72
C ALA A 69 9.16 1.95 -21.45
N ILE A 70 7.99 2.42 -21.02
CA ILE A 70 7.35 3.62 -21.58
C ILE A 70 8.05 4.90 -21.09
N LEU A 71 8.43 4.97 -19.81
CA LEU A 71 8.97 6.18 -19.18
C LEU A 71 10.46 6.34 -19.41
N GLN A 72 11.20 5.25 -19.55
CA GLN A 72 12.67 5.25 -19.67
C GLN A 72 13.21 6.16 -20.79
N PRO A 73 12.62 6.26 -21.98
CA PRO A 73 13.09 7.20 -23.00
C PRO A 73 12.90 8.68 -22.67
N HIS A 74 12.06 9.00 -21.68
CA HIS A 74 11.65 10.35 -21.32
C HIS A 74 12.29 10.86 -20.01
N LEU A 75 12.89 9.97 -19.24
CA LEU A 75 13.44 10.28 -17.92
C LEU A 75 14.97 10.07 -17.92
N ASN A 76 15.68 11.06 -17.42
CA ASN A 76 17.08 10.93 -17.04
C ASN A 76 17.22 10.41 -15.59
N ASP A 77 18.46 10.21 -15.13
CA ASP A 77 18.73 9.70 -13.77
C ASP A 77 18.09 10.54 -12.67
N ALA A 78 18.12 11.87 -12.80
CA ALA A 78 17.46 12.75 -11.84
C ALA A 78 15.95 12.59 -11.86
N GLY A 79 15.35 12.38 -13.04
CA GLY A 79 13.92 12.09 -13.20
C GLY A 79 13.54 10.76 -12.55
N TRP A 80 14.34 9.72 -12.74
CA TRP A 80 14.13 8.42 -12.10
C TRP A 80 14.27 8.50 -10.57
N ALA A 81 15.32 9.15 -10.06
CA ALA A 81 15.52 9.36 -8.64
C ALA A 81 14.32 10.10 -8.01
N MET A 82 13.83 11.15 -8.67
CA MET A 82 12.66 11.90 -8.21
C MET A 82 11.38 11.06 -8.27
N LEU A 83 11.14 10.33 -9.37
CA LEU A 83 9.94 9.47 -9.52
C LEU A 83 9.90 8.38 -8.46
N ILE A 84 11.02 7.69 -8.23
CA ILE A 84 11.14 6.64 -7.21
C ILE A 84 10.98 7.24 -5.81
N GLY A 85 11.67 8.35 -5.50
CA GLY A 85 11.56 9.01 -4.20
C GLY A 85 10.14 9.48 -3.88
N LEU A 86 9.49 10.18 -4.81
CA LEU A 86 8.11 10.61 -4.65
C LEU A 86 7.14 9.41 -4.63
N GLY A 87 7.39 8.41 -5.49
CA GLY A 87 6.63 7.17 -5.54
C GLY A 87 6.67 6.42 -4.20
N THR A 88 7.82 6.40 -3.54
CA THR A 88 7.97 5.82 -2.20
C THR A 88 7.17 6.58 -1.14
N LEU A 89 7.26 7.91 -1.12
CA LEU A 89 6.53 8.74 -0.14
C LEU A 89 5.01 8.65 -0.34
N VAL A 90 4.56 8.77 -1.59
CA VAL A 90 3.13 8.65 -1.94
C VAL A 90 2.65 7.23 -1.69
N GLY A 91 3.47 6.24 -2.01
CA GLY A 91 3.18 4.83 -1.75
C GLY A 91 3.00 4.53 -0.28
N TRP A 92 3.87 5.03 0.57
CA TRP A 92 3.73 4.88 2.02
C TRP A 92 2.37 5.38 2.53
N TRP A 93 1.98 6.59 2.14
CA TRP A 93 0.65 7.12 2.45
C TRP A 93 -0.47 6.23 1.88
N ALA A 94 -0.38 5.88 0.60
CA ALA A 94 -1.41 5.14 -0.11
C ALA A 94 -1.60 3.72 0.46
N CYS A 95 -0.51 2.98 0.69
CA CYS A 95 -0.55 1.64 1.29
C CYS A 95 -1.10 1.68 2.72
N THR A 96 -0.68 2.67 3.54
CA THR A 96 -1.19 2.84 4.90
C THR A 96 -2.70 3.09 4.93
N VAL A 97 -3.21 3.98 4.07
CA VAL A 97 -4.65 4.28 3.98
C VAL A 97 -5.42 3.06 3.48
N THR A 98 -4.91 2.39 2.46
CA THR A 98 -5.58 1.24 1.84
C THR A 98 -5.64 0.04 2.79
N ALA A 99 -4.55 -0.28 3.48
CA ALA A 99 -4.50 -1.35 4.48
C ALA A 99 -5.54 -1.13 5.60
N ARG A 100 -5.68 0.12 6.08
CA ARG A 100 -6.69 0.49 7.09
C ARG A 100 -8.12 0.29 6.56
N HIS A 101 -8.40 0.75 5.34
CA HIS A 101 -9.74 0.63 4.74
C HIS A 101 -10.09 -0.82 4.39
N MET A 102 -9.09 -1.65 4.08
CA MET A 102 -9.29 -3.09 3.89
C MET A 102 -9.45 -3.85 5.22
N GLY A 103 -9.00 -3.29 6.34
CA GLY A 103 -8.93 -3.99 7.64
C GLY A 103 -7.89 -5.10 7.65
N ILE A 104 -6.91 -5.08 6.76
CA ILE A 104 -5.84 -6.07 6.62
C ILE A 104 -4.51 -5.31 6.61
N ALA A 105 -3.62 -5.61 7.57
CA ALA A 105 -2.37 -4.88 7.73
C ALA A 105 -1.37 -5.17 6.60
N ASP A 106 -1.40 -6.40 6.06
CA ASP A 106 -0.55 -6.85 4.97
C ASP A 106 -1.45 -7.63 3.99
N SER A 107 -1.79 -7.00 2.89
CA SER A 107 -2.62 -7.58 1.85
C SER A 107 -1.82 -7.75 0.58
N GLY A 108 -1.65 -8.98 0.10
CA GLY A 108 -0.99 -9.26 -1.18
C GLY A 108 -1.64 -8.63 -2.42
N HIS A 109 -2.68 -7.81 -2.25
CA HIS A 109 -3.28 -6.98 -3.28
C HIS A 109 -2.72 -5.55 -3.31
N ILE A 110 -2.02 -5.14 -2.24
CA ILE A 110 -1.25 -3.90 -2.21
C ILE A 110 0.07 -4.24 -2.89
N VAL A 111 0.33 -3.64 -4.05
CA VAL A 111 1.45 -3.99 -4.95
C VAL A 111 2.31 -2.79 -5.32
N TRP A 112 2.05 -1.62 -4.74
CA TRP A 112 2.79 -0.40 -5.07
C TRP A 112 4.23 -0.42 -4.59
N ASP A 113 4.50 -1.06 -3.49
CA ASP A 113 5.81 -1.38 -2.94
C ASP A 113 6.66 -2.13 -3.96
N GLU A 114 6.14 -3.24 -4.51
CA GLU A 114 6.78 -4.01 -5.58
C GLU A 114 7.00 -3.17 -6.85
N VAL A 115 6.07 -2.28 -7.19
CA VAL A 115 6.21 -1.38 -8.34
C VAL A 115 7.42 -0.47 -8.19
N VAL A 116 7.52 0.23 -7.05
CA VAL A 116 8.59 1.20 -6.82
C VAL A 116 9.94 0.51 -6.63
N ALA A 117 9.97 -0.61 -5.90
CA ALA A 117 11.17 -1.41 -5.71
C ALA A 117 11.69 -1.96 -7.05
N PHE A 118 10.80 -2.46 -7.91
CA PHE A 118 11.22 -2.96 -9.21
C PHE A 118 11.66 -1.85 -10.17
N TRP A 119 11.08 -0.64 -10.10
CA TRP A 119 11.61 0.53 -10.82
C TRP A 119 13.03 0.86 -10.40
N LEU A 120 13.33 0.79 -9.10
CA LEU A 120 14.69 0.97 -8.59
C LEU A 120 15.66 -0.07 -9.18
N VAL A 121 15.27 -1.35 -9.16
CA VAL A 121 16.07 -2.44 -9.74
C VAL A 121 16.35 -2.19 -11.23
N LEU A 122 15.31 -1.88 -12.01
CA LEU A 122 15.44 -1.62 -13.45
C LEU A 122 16.32 -0.40 -13.73
N TRP A 123 16.19 0.66 -12.95
CA TRP A 123 17.03 1.86 -13.08
C TRP A 123 18.50 1.56 -12.79
N LEU A 124 18.79 0.81 -11.73
CA LEU A 124 20.17 0.43 -11.36
C LEU A 124 20.84 -0.49 -12.39
N VAL A 125 20.10 -1.33 -13.10
CA VAL A 125 20.66 -2.22 -14.11
C VAL A 125 20.70 -1.56 -15.51
N THR A 126 20.11 -0.39 -15.68
CA THR A 126 20.11 0.33 -16.97
C THR A 126 21.50 0.98 -17.24
N PRO A 127 22.02 0.92 -18.50
CA PRO A 127 21.42 0.37 -19.71
C PRO A 127 21.48 -1.15 -19.75
N ALA A 128 20.35 -1.81 -19.96
CA ALA A 128 20.23 -3.26 -19.93
C ALA A 128 19.46 -3.82 -21.14
N SER A 129 19.92 -4.97 -21.63
CA SER A 129 19.19 -5.70 -22.66
C SER A 129 17.87 -6.24 -22.10
N PHE A 130 16.93 -6.59 -22.99
CA PHE A 130 15.68 -7.25 -22.57
C PHE A 130 15.94 -8.51 -21.71
N TRP A 131 16.95 -9.29 -22.05
CA TRP A 131 17.30 -10.50 -21.28
C TRP A 131 17.81 -10.17 -19.87
N SER A 132 18.58 -9.11 -19.72
CA SER A 132 19.06 -8.66 -18.40
C SER A 132 17.88 -8.18 -17.54
N GLN A 133 16.93 -7.44 -18.12
CA GLN A 133 15.72 -7.01 -17.42
C GLN A 133 14.82 -8.21 -17.06
N LEU A 134 14.73 -9.23 -17.93
CA LEU A 134 14.00 -10.46 -17.64
C LEU A 134 14.62 -11.24 -16.46
N TRP A 135 15.95 -11.32 -16.42
CA TRP A 135 16.63 -11.91 -15.27
C TRP A 135 16.43 -11.10 -14.00
N ALA A 136 16.49 -9.76 -14.07
CA ALA A 136 16.18 -8.90 -12.94
C ALA A 136 14.75 -9.13 -12.42
N PHE A 137 13.77 -9.25 -13.32
CA PHE A 137 12.39 -9.60 -12.96
C PHE A 137 12.31 -10.97 -12.27
N ALA A 138 12.93 -11.99 -12.83
CA ALA A 138 12.87 -13.35 -12.28
C ALA A 138 13.51 -13.41 -10.87
N LEU A 139 14.66 -12.77 -10.70
CA LEU A 139 15.35 -12.72 -9.41
C LEU A 139 14.56 -11.90 -8.38
N PHE A 140 14.04 -10.73 -8.78
CA PHE A 140 13.19 -9.92 -7.91
C PHE A 140 11.99 -10.70 -7.38
N ARG A 141 11.27 -11.40 -8.28
CA ARG A 141 10.12 -12.24 -7.88
C ARG A 141 10.51 -13.44 -7.03
N LEU A 142 11.69 -14.01 -7.28
CA LEU A 142 12.21 -15.11 -6.46
C LEU A 142 12.48 -14.65 -5.03
N PHE A 143 13.19 -13.53 -4.86
CA PHE A 143 13.55 -13.00 -3.53
C PHE A 143 12.31 -12.54 -2.77
N ASP A 144 11.38 -11.86 -3.42
CA ASP A 144 10.11 -11.44 -2.84
C ASP A 144 9.27 -12.66 -2.37
N ALA A 145 9.18 -13.72 -3.18
CA ALA A 145 8.43 -14.91 -2.81
C ALA A 145 9.07 -15.71 -1.67
N VAL A 146 10.41 -15.72 -1.58
CA VAL A 146 11.15 -16.50 -0.56
C VAL A 146 11.34 -15.70 0.74
N LYS A 147 11.22 -14.39 0.70
CA LYS A 147 11.39 -13.47 1.86
C LYS A 147 12.60 -13.83 2.72
N VAL A 148 13.80 -13.79 2.13
CA VAL A 148 15.04 -14.19 2.80
C VAL A 148 15.69 -13.03 3.56
N GLY A 149 16.26 -13.35 4.73
CA GLY A 149 17.18 -12.47 5.46
C GLY A 149 16.54 -11.19 6.00
N PRO A 150 17.05 -10.00 5.63
CA PRO A 150 16.59 -8.71 6.15
C PRO A 150 15.13 -8.41 5.80
N MET A 151 14.61 -8.90 4.68
CA MET A 151 13.19 -8.80 4.31
C MET A 151 12.29 -9.51 5.32
N ALA A 152 12.62 -10.73 5.71
CA ALA A 152 11.86 -11.47 6.73
C ALA A 152 11.95 -10.80 8.12
N TRP A 153 13.04 -10.11 8.42
CA TRP A 153 13.19 -9.31 9.63
C TRP A 153 12.32 -8.05 9.58
N ALA A 154 12.32 -7.31 8.47
CA ALA A 154 11.50 -6.12 8.27
C ALA A 154 10.00 -6.46 8.40
N ASP A 155 9.55 -7.52 7.74
CA ASP A 155 8.18 -8.02 7.80
C ASP A 155 7.75 -8.35 9.25
N ARG A 156 8.61 -8.97 10.06
CA ARG A 156 8.31 -9.29 11.47
C ARG A 156 8.29 -8.06 12.38
N THR A 157 9.12 -7.06 12.09
CA THR A 157 9.35 -5.92 13.00
C THR A 157 8.32 -4.81 12.80
N PHE A 158 7.83 -4.61 11.58
CA PHE A 158 6.98 -3.48 11.19
C PHE A 158 5.53 -3.87 10.89
N LYS A 159 5.10 -5.10 11.25
CA LYS A 159 3.71 -5.53 11.11
C LYS A 159 2.77 -4.70 11.98
N GLY A 160 1.66 -4.23 11.40
CA GLY A 160 0.59 -3.55 12.12
C GLY A 160 -0.15 -2.50 11.30
N PHE A 161 -1.22 -1.97 11.90
CA PHE A 161 -1.97 -0.87 11.30
C PHE A 161 -1.30 0.47 11.62
N GLY A 162 -1.17 1.34 10.62
CA GLY A 162 -0.69 2.70 10.79
C GLY A 162 0.58 3.01 9.99
N PRO A 163 1.22 4.18 10.24
CA PRO A 163 2.39 4.61 9.50
C PRO A 163 3.57 3.62 9.56
N ARG A 164 3.74 2.92 10.70
CA ARG A 164 4.78 1.88 10.86
C ARG A 164 4.50 0.65 10.00
N GLY A 165 3.23 0.23 9.88
CA GLY A 165 2.84 -0.87 9.00
C GLY A 165 3.00 -0.53 7.53
N GLY A 166 2.60 0.68 7.09
CA GLY A 166 2.80 1.15 5.73
C GLY A 166 4.29 1.30 5.36
N PHE A 167 5.13 1.68 6.32
CA PHE A 167 6.58 1.70 6.14
C PHE A 167 7.17 0.28 6.04
N GLY A 168 6.63 -0.67 6.81
CA GLY A 168 7.01 -2.08 6.74
C GLY A 168 6.75 -2.70 5.39
N ILE A 169 5.58 -2.44 4.80
CA ILE A 169 5.22 -2.91 3.45
C ILE A 169 6.24 -2.43 2.41
N LEU A 170 6.63 -1.15 2.46
CA LEU A 170 7.64 -0.61 1.54
C LEU A 170 9.04 -1.16 1.77
N LEU A 171 9.46 -1.34 3.03
CA LEU A 171 10.79 -1.84 3.37
C LEU A 171 11.01 -3.30 2.98
N ASP A 172 9.96 -4.11 2.97
CA ASP A 172 10.04 -5.53 2.64
C ASP A 172 10.64 -5.76 1.24
N ASP A 173 10.37 -4.85 0.31
CA ASP A 173 10.85 -4.93 -1.07
C ASP A 173 12.14 -4.14 -1.36
N PHE A 174 12.60 -3.28 -0.43
CA PHE A 174 13.84 -2.52 -0.56
C PHE A 174 15.05 -3.17 0.15
N ALA A 175 14.84 -4.18 0.97
CA ALA A 175 15.89 -4.86 1.74
C ALA A 175 16.46 -6.07 0.99
#